data_236c9b9565a55161b5c35a52263ca9cc
#
_entry.id   236c9b9565a55161b5c35a52263ca9cc
#
_cell.length_a   1.000
_cell.length_b   1.000
_cell.length_c   1.000
_cell.angle_alpha   90.00
_cell.angle_beta   90.00
_cell.angle_gamma   90.00
#
_symmetry.space_group_name_H-M   'P 1'
#
loop_
_entity.id
_entity.type
_entity.pdbx_description
1 polymer ?
#
loop_
_entity_poly.entity_id
_entity_poly.type
_entity_poly.pdbx_seq_one_letter_code
_entity_poly.pdbx_strand_id
1 'polypeptide(L)'
;LLPLDDKTLLEHVICSMQQIFPQVIVSVREPRAGVELSQVRDEQAGSGPLAGLAAGLAKVATPWAFVVACDMPYISSQLVELIYKSRKNHQAVVPVVGGYPQPLAAFYSVSCLDVIRQALAGQDKSLRGVLQQLDVCYVDEAGMNDAALRSFVDLDTPEDYAAAVKNGLFEL
;
A
#
# COMPACT_ATOMS: atom_id res chain seq x y z
N LEU A 1 9.88 -8.12 -11.87
CA LEU A 1 9.94 -6.69 -11.53
C LEU A 1 10.67 -5.98 -12.65
N LEU A 2 10.03 -5.00 -13.26
CA LEU A 2 10.63 -4.20 -14.32
C LEU A 2 11.75 -3.35 -13.70
N PRO A 3 12.97 -3.33 -14.28
CA PRO A 3 14.03 -2.43 -13.85
C PRO A 3 13.67 -0.99 -14.22
N LEU A 4 13.88 -0.05 -13.32
CA LEU A 4 13.66 1.38 -13.47
C LEU A 4 15.00 2.06 -13.23
N ASP A 5 15.66 2.51 -14.31
CA ASP A 5 17.05 2.89 -14.27
C ASP A 5 17.91 1.77 -13.61
N ASP A 6 18.66 2.07 -12.55
CA ASP A 6 19.46 1.08 -11.82
C ASP A 6 18.66 0.38 -10.68
N LYS A 7 17.36 0.67 -10.49
CA LYS A 7 16.51 0.12 -9.43
C LYS A 7 15.27 -0.55 -9.98
N THR A 8 14.73 -1.50 -9.25
CA THR A 8 13.42 -2.07 -9.52
C THR A 8 12.31 -1.16 -8.99
N LEU A 9 11.09 -1.31 -9.51
CA LEU A 9 9.91 -0.58 -9.01
C LEU A 9 9.70 -0.75 -7.50
N LEU A 10 9.91 -1.96 -6.99
CA LEU A 10 9.86 -2.24 -5.55
C LEU A 10 10.90 -1.41 -4.76
N GLU A 11 12.12 -1.29 -5.26
CA GLU A 11 13.18 -0.50 -4.61
C GLU A 11 12.85 0.99 -4.58
N HIS A 12 12.18 1.52 -5.62
CA HIS A 12 11.68 2.90 -5.60
C HIS A 12 10.60 3.09 -4.52
N VAL A 13 9.61 2.20 -4.45
CA VAL A 13 8.59 2.25 -3.39
C VAL A 13 9.22 2.14 -2.00
N ILE A 14 10.18 1.23 -1.81
CA ILE A 14 10.91 1.10 -0.54
C ILE A 14 11.62 2.41 -0.18
N CYS A 15 12.38 3.01 -1.10
CA CYS A 15 13.07 4.27 -0.86
C CYS A 15 12.11 5.38 -0.44
N SER A 16 10.98 5.53 -1.15
CA SER A 16 9.96 6.53 -0.81
C SER A 16 9.35 6.28 0.58
N MET A 17 9.06 5.02 0.91
CA MET A 17 8.50 4.67 2.21
C MET A 17 9.50 4.88 3.36
N GLN A 18 10.78 4.63 3.16
CA GLN A 18 11.83 4.88 4.16
C GLN A 18 12.03 6.36 4.46
N GLN A 19 11.69 7.27 3.53
CA GLN A 19 11.70 8.71 3.79
C GLN A 19 10.53 9.17 4.67
N ILE A 20 9.42 8.44 4.66
CA ILE A 20 8.18 8.80 5.36
C ILE A 20 8.05 8.05 6.69
N PHE A 21 8.47 6.79 6.73
CA PHE A 21 8.26 5.90 7.87
C PHE A 21 9.58 5.38 8.45
N PRO A 22 9.72 5.33 9.78
CA PRO A 22 10.92 4.80 10.43
C PRO A 22 11.06 3.27 10.32
N GLN A 23 9.96 2.57 10.02
CA GLN A 23 9.93 1.13 9.82
C GLN A 23 9.18 0.80 8.53
N VAL A 24 9.83 0.03 7.65
CA VAL A 24 9.23 -0.53 6.43
C VAL A 24 9.35 -2.04 6.48
N ILE A 25 8.26 -2.72 6.16
CA ILE A 25 8.16 -4.19 6.08
C ILE A 25 7.70 -4.55 4.67
N VAL A 26 8.38 -5.49 4.05
CA VAL A 26 8.03 -5.96 2.70
C VAL A 26 7.30 -7.29 2.79
N SER A 27 6.06 -7.35 2.29
CA SER A 27 5.34 -8.60 2.16
C SER A 27 5.72 -9.28 0.84
N VAL A 28 6.15 -10.53 0.92
CA VAL A 28 6.64 -11.31 -0.21
C VAL A 28 6.07 -12.72 -0.21
N ARG A 29 5.89 -13.32 -1.39
CA ARG A 29 5.56 -14.75 -1.50
C ARG A 29 6.76 -15.62 -1.18
N GLU A 30 7.92 -15.21 -1.66
CA GLU A 30 9.21 -15.86 -1.39
C GLU A 30 10.24 -14.80 -1.00
N PRO A 31 11.13 -15.10 -0.03
CA PRO A 31 12.18 -14.17 0.37
C PRO A 31 13.00 -13.68 -0.83
N ARG A 32 13.23 -12.39 -0.88
CA ARG A 32 14.01 -11.75 -1.95
C ARG A 32 15.42 -11.46 -1.46
N ALA A 33 16.40 -12.01 -2.15
CA ALA A 33 17.79 -11.62 -1.98
C ALA A 33 17.98 -10.15 -2.39
N GLY A 34 18.83 -9.41 -1.67
CA GLY A 34 19.10 -7.99 -1.94
C GLY A 34 18.13 -7.01 -1.29
N VAL A 35 17.03 -7.46 -0.67
CA VAL A 35 16.16 -6.63 0.16
C VAL A 35 16.54 -6.81 1.61
N GLU A 36 17.27 -5.83 2.18
CA GLU A 36 17.77 -5.89 3.57
C GLU A 36 16.69 -5.55 4.63
N LEU A 37 15.49 -5.19 4.21
CA LEU A 37 14.38 -4.88 5.10
C LEU A 37 13.75 -6.16 5.69
N SER A 38 13.00 -5.97 6.80
CA SER A 38 12.17 -7.05 7.35
C SER A 38 11.18 -7.53 6.30
N GLN A 39 11.29 -8.79 5.94
CA GLN A 39 10.37 -9.44 5.01
C GLN A 39 9.40 -10.32 5.80
N VAL A 40 8.12 -10.27 5.43
CA VAL A 40 7.10 -11.18 5.94
C VAL A 40 6.57 -12.04 4.81
N ARG A 41 6.40 -13.33 5.09
CA ARG A 41 5.88 -14.26 4.09
C ARG A 41 4.37 -14.30 4.16
N ASP A 42 3.77 -14.20 3.00
CA ASP A 42 2.37 -14.52 2.75
C ASP A 42 2.22 -16.05 2.73
N GLU A 43 1.73 -16.62 3.81
CA GLU A 43 1.64 -18.09 3.98
C GLU A 43 0.47 -18.72 3.19
N GLN A 44 -0.47 -17.92 2.69
CA GLN A 44 -1.66 -18.42 1.99
C GLN A 44 -1.55 -18.19 0.48
N ALA A 45 -1.01 -19.17 -0.22
CA ALA A 45 -0.97 -19.17 -1.68
C ALA A 45 -2.36 -18.89 -2.29
N GLY A 46 -2.42 -17.95 -3.24
CA GLY A 46 -3.67 -17.61 -3.95
C GLY A 46 -4.60 -16.62 -3.23
N SER A 47 -4.23 -16.09 -2.07
CA SER A 47 -5.07 -15.15 -1.32
C SER A 47 -4.80 -13.67 -1.66
N GLY A 48 -3.99 -13.40 -2.69
CA GLY A 48 -3.75 -12.07 -3.22
C GLY A 48 -3.21 -11.06 -2.20
N PRO A 49 -3.48 -9.76 -2.36
CA PRO A 49 -2.98 -8.71 -1.48
C PRO A 49 -3.45 -8.82 -0.02
N LEU A 50 -4.59 -9.50 0.23
CA LEU A 50 -5.16 -9.62 1.57
C LEU A 50 -4.27 -10.44 2.50
N ALA A 51 -3.61 -11.49 2.00
CA ALA A 51 -2.68 -12.30 2.81
C ALA A 51 -1.42 -11.49 3.16
N GLY A 52 -0.91 -10.70 2.22
CA GLY A 52 0.18 -9.77 2.47
C GLY A 52 -0.15 -8.71 3.53
N LEU A 53 -1.36 -8.16 3.48
CA LEU A 53 -1.87 -7.23 4.49
C LEU A 53 -1.91 -7.88 5.87
N ALA A 54 -2.44 -9.10 5.98
CA ALA A 54 -2.49 -9.85 7.23
C ALA A 54 -1.09 -10.10 7.82
N ALA A 55 -0.15 -10.56 6.98
CA ALA A 55 1.23 -10.84 7.38
C ALA A 55 1.94 -9.57 7.86
N GLY A 56 1.76 -8.46 7.14
CA GLY A 56 2.31 -7.15 7.50
C GLY A 56 1.76 -6.65 8.84
N LEU A 57 0.44 -6.59 8.99
CA LEU A 57 -0.22 -6.13 10.23
C LEU A 57 0.13 -6.98 11.45
N ALA A 58 0.36 -8.26 11.28
CA ALA A 58 0.80 -9.13 12.37
C ALA A 58 2.23 -8.85 12.86
N LYS A 59 3.04 -8.15 12.06
CA LYS A 59 4.46 -7.88 12.33
C LYS A 59 4.75 -6.47 12.81
N VAL A 60 3.88 -5.50 12.53
CA VAL A 60 4.10 -4.11 12.95
C VAL A 60 4.01 -3.96 14.46
N ALA A 61 4.87 -3.09 15.03
CA ALA A 61 4.88 -2.78 16.46
C ALA A 61 3.99 -1.57 16.82
N THR A 62 3.46 -0.88 15.82
CA THR A 62 2.61 0.31 15.97
C THR A 62 1.13 -0.05 15.83
N PRO A 63 0.21 0.74 16.44
CA PRO A 63 -1.22 0.48 16.33
C PRO A 63 -1.78 0.61 14.90
N TRP A 64 -1.04 1.27 14.00
CA TRP A 64 -1.43 1.54 12.63
C TRP A 64 -0.28 1.27 11.66
N ALA A 65 -0.60 0.78 10.48
CA ALA A 65 0.31 0.66 9.36
C ALA A 65 -0.25 1.36 8.12
N PHE A 66 0.61 2.03 7.36
CA PHE A 66 0.32 2.42 5.99
C PHE A 66 0.67 1.25 5.07
N VAL A 67 -0.23 0.93 4.18
CA VAL A 67 -0.08 -0.18 3.21
C VAL A 67 -0.04 0.40 1.82
N VAL A 68 0.94 -0.01 1.04
CA VAL A 68 1.12 0.43 -0.35
C VAL A 68 1.45 -0.75 -1.25
N ALA A 69 0.93 -0.73 -2.46
CA ALA A 69 1.28 -1.69 -3.50
C ALA A 69 2.68 -1.39 -4.09
N CYS A 70 3.34 -2.42 -4.59
CA CYS A 70 4.71 -2.31 -5.13
C CYS A 70 4.78 -1.64 -6.52
N ASP A 71 3.66 -1.34 -7.14
CA ASP A 71 3.47 -0.65 -8.43
C ASP A 71 3.07 0.82 -8.29
N MET A 72 3.06 1.35 -7.05
CA MET A 72 2.72 2.74 -6.73
C MET A 72 3.95 3.54 -6.27
N PRO A 73 4.90 3.88 -7.15
CA PRO A 73 6.16 4.51 -6.77
C PRO A 73 6.03 5.98 -6.38
N TYR A 74 4.90 6.61 -6.67
CA TYR A 74 4.69 8.06 -6.50
C TYR A 74 3.98 8.43 -5.19
N ILE A 75 3.92 7.54 -4.22
CA ILE A 75 3.31 7.86 -2.92
C ILE A 75 3.99 9.07 -2.30
N SER A 76 3.20 10.12 -2.08
CA SER A 76 3.67 11.39 -1.53
C SER A 76 3.44 11.48 -0.02
N SER A 77 4.32 12.19 0.68
CA SER A 77 4.13 12.50 2.10
C SER A 77 2.84 13.28 2.35
N GLN A 78 2.42 14.11 1.38
CA GLN A 78 1.19 14.89 1.46
C GLN A 78 -0.07 13.99 1.53
N LEU A 79 -0.12 12.94 0.69
CA LEU A 79 -1.18 11.94 0.76
C LEU A 79 -1.17 11.25 2.12
N VAL A 80 0.00 10.75 2.54
CA VAL A 80 0.15 10.02 3.80
C VAL A 80 -0.30 10.88 4.98
N GLU A 81 0.10 12.15 5.06
CA GLU A 81 -0.35 13.08 6.11
C GLU A 81 -1.86 13.33 6.09
N LEU A 82 -2.43 13.52 4.91
CA LEU A 82 -3.86 13.79 4.75
C LEU A 82 -4.69 12.64 5.34
N ILE A 83 -4.42 11.41 4.89
CA ILE A 83 -5.19 10.24 5.33
C ILE A 83 -4.85 9.84 6.78
N TYR A 84 -3.60 10.07 7.24
CA TYR A 84 -3.22 9.83 8.63
C TYR A 84 -4.04 10.65 9.63
N LYS A 85 -4.39 11.90 9.30
CA LYS A 85 -5.18 12.79 10.16
C LYS A 85 -6.62 12.28 10.36
N SER A 86 -7.15 11.51 9.40
CA SER A 86 -8.51 11.00 9.39
C SER A 86 -8.71 9.67 10.13
N ARG A 87 -7.66 9.09 10.75
CA ARG A 87 -7.70 7.75 11.35
C ARG A 87 -8.45 7.64 12.68
N LYS A 88 -8.78 8.77 13.34
CA LYS A 88 -9.42 8.77 14.67
C LYS A 88 -10.76 8.05 14.63
N ASN A 89 -10.94 7.12 15.56
CA ASN A 89 -12.17 6.34 15.77
C ASN A 89 -12.55 5.37 14.62
N HIS A 90 -11.65 5.12 13.67
CA HIS A 90 -11.88 4.18 12.58
C HIS A 90 -10.90 3.01 12.65
N GLN A 91 -11.19 1.94 11.90
CA GLN A 91 -10.31 0.78 11.77
C GLN A 91 -9.42 0.89 10.52
N ALA A 92 -9.91 1.54 9.47
CA ALA A 92 -9.13 1.82 8.27
C ALA A 92 -9.42 3.23 7.75
N VAL A 93 -8.47 3.79 7.02
CA VAL A 93 -8.63 5.04 6.26
C VAL A 93 -8.21 4.80 4.84
N VAL A 94 -9.17 4.90 3.93
CA VAL A 94 -9.02 4.51 2.53
C VAL A 94 -9.33 5.69 1.62
N PRO A 95 -8.39 6.14 0.79
CA PRO A 95 -8.66 7.14 -0.24
C PRO A 95 -9.66 6.62 -1.28
N VAL A 96 -10.44 7.53 -1.85
CA VAL A 96 -11.34 7.27 -2.98
C VAL A 96 -10.95 8.20 -4.11
N VAL A 97 -10.61 7.63 -5.27
CA VAL A 97 -10.19 8.35 -6.47
C VAL A 97 -11.00 7.86 -7.65
N GLY A 98 -11.58 8.77 -8.42
CA GLY A 98 -12.48 8.43 -9.52
C GLY A 98 -13.69 7.59 -9.08
N GLY A 99 -14.11 7.71 -7.81
CA GLY A 99 -15.21 6.91 -7.23
C GLY A 99 -14.78 5.49 -6.78
N TYR A 100 -13.49 5.13 -6.87
CA TYR A 100 -12.98 3.82 -6.50
C TYR A 100 -12.10 3.89 -5.25
N PRO A 101 -12.38 3.07 -4.21
CA PRO A 101 -11.49 2.94 -3.05
C PRO A 101 -10.11 2.43 -3.46
N GLN A 102 -9.08 2.99 -2.81
CA GLN A 102 -7.65 2.66 -3.01
C GLN A 102 -7.10 1.88 -1.80
N PRO A 103 -7.43 0.60 -1.64
CA PRO A 103 -7.10 -0.17 -0.44
C PRO A 103 -5.61 -0.49 -0.29
N LEU A 104 -4.83 -0.35 -1.36
CA LEU A 104 -3.38 -0.54 -1.36
C LEU A 104 -2.61 0.79 -1.41
N ALA A 105 -3.23 1.88 -0.97
CA ALA A 105 -2.61 3.15 -0.60
C ALA A 105 -3.34 3.71 0.63
N ALA A 106 -3.41 2.95 1.74
CA ALA A 106 -4.36 3.16 2.82
C ALA A 106 -3.73 2.87 4.20
N PHE A 107 -4.30 3.45 5.26
CA PHE A 107 -3.97 3.09 6.64
C PHE A 107 -4.91 2.01 7.17
N TYR A 108 -4.34 1.05 7.89
CA TYR A 108 -5.06 0.02 8.62
C TYR A 108 -4.60 -0.04 10.07
N SER A 109 -5.56 -0.10 10.99
CA SER A 109 -5.29 -0.41 12.39
C SER A 109 -4.98 -1.91 12.53
N VAL A 110 -4.12 -2.27 13.49
CA VAL A 110 -3.90 -3.68 13.83
C VAL A 110 -5.18 -4.38 14.31
N SER A 111 -6.20 -3.63 14.75
CA SER A 111 -7.52 -4.17 15.12
C SER A 111 -8.28 -4.77 13.91
N CYS A 112 -7.86 -4.48 12.67
CA CYS A 112 -8.41 -5.13 11.47
C CYS A 112 -8.01 -6.60 11.34
N LEU A 113 -6.97 -7.04 12.04
CA LEU A 113 -6.33 -8.33 11.80
C LEU A 113 -7.29 -9.53 11.97
N ASP A 114 -8.18 -9.48 12.93
CA ASP A 114 -9.13 -10.59 13.16
C ASP A 114 -10.18 -10.68 12.05
N VAL A 115 -10.68 -9.54 11.55
CA VAL A 115 -11.60 -9.50 10.41
C VAL A 115 -10.89 -10.00 9.14
N ILE A 116 -9.65 -9.56 8.91
CA ILE A 116 -8.84 -10.00 7.77
C ILE A 116 -8.59 -11.52 7.82
N ARG A 117 -8.25 -12.07 8.98
CA ARG A 117 -8.04 -13.51 9.17
C ARG A 117 -9.32 -14.32 8.92
N GLN A 118 -10.47 -13.81 9.36
CA GLN A 118 -11.77 -14.45 9.09
C GLN A 118 -12.08 -14.45 7.58
N ALA A 119 -11.84 -13.35 6.88
CA ALA A 119 -12.01 -13.27 5.43
C ALA A 119 -11.07 -14.24 4.69
N LEU A 120 -9.81 -14.36 5.12
CA LEU A 120 -8.84 -15.31 4.57
C LEU A 120 -9.26 -16.78 4.76
N ALA A 121 -9.94 -17.10 5.85
CA ALA A 121 -10.51 -18.44 6.10
C ALA A 121 -11.82 -18.67 5.33
N GLY A 122 -12.47 -17.61 4.85
CA GLY A 122 -13.74 -17.64 4.12
C GLY A 122 -13.58 -17.84 2.61
N GLN A 123 -14.69 -17.61 1.90
CA GLN A 123 -14.73 -17.70 0.43
C GLN A 123 -14.33 -16.37 -0.25
N ASP A 124 -14.73 -15.23 0.32
CA ASP A 124 -14.38 -13.90 -0.20
C ASP A 124 -13.09 -13.42 0.44
N LYS A 125 -12.00 -13.55 -0.31
CA LYS A 125 -10.66 -13.10 0.07
C LYS A 125 -10.31 -11.76 -0.56
N SER A 126 -11.31 -10.96 -0.94
CA SER A 126 -11.10 -9.66 -1.55
C SER A 126 -10.89 -8.57 -0.49
N LEU A 127 -10.02 -7.59 -0.79
CA LEU A 127 -9.89 -6.38 0.03
C LEU A 127 -11.21 -5.63 0.12
N ARG A 128 -12.01 -5.60 -0.96
CA ARG A 128 -13.32 -4.97 -0.97
C ARG A 128 -14.28 -5.60 0.03
N GLY A 129 -14.33 -6.94 0.09
CA GLY A 129 -15.16 -7.66 1.05
C GLY A 129 -14.77 -7.40 2.50
N VAL A 130 -13.45 -7.24 2.75
CA VAL A 130 -12.94 -6.85 4.09
C VAL A 130 -13.34 -5.42 4.45
N LEU A 131 -13.19 -4.46 3.52
CA LEU A 131 -13.58 -3.06 3.79
C LEU A 131 -15.07 -2.91 4.13
N GLN A 132 -15.95 -3.77 3.62
CA GLN A 132 -17.36 -3.77 3.97
C GLN A 132 -17.67 -4.23 5.41
N GLN A 133 -16.71 -4.90 6.05
CA GLN A 133 -16.82 -5.43 7.42
C GLN A 133 -16.09 -4.56 8.45
N LEU A 134 -15.33 -3.56 8.01
CA LEU A 134 -14.57 -2.65 8.86
C LEU A 134 -15.29 -1.30 9.01
N ASP A 135 -15.00 -0.62 10.11
CA ASP A 135 -15.30 0.81 10.23
C ASP A 135 -14.24 1.61 9.46
N VAL A 136 -14.61 2.04 8.25
CA VAL A 136 -13.71 2.70 7.29
C VAL A 136 -14.04 4.18 7.16
N CYS A 137 -13.04 5.02 7.35
CA CYS A 137 -13.09 6.42 6.91
C CYS A 137 -12.66 6.49 5.44
N TYR A 138 -13.56 6.87 4.55
CA TYR A 138 -13.24 7.15 3.16
C TYR A 138 -12.87 8.62 2.97
N VAL A 139 -11.71 8.88 2.38
CA VAL A 139 -11.19 10.24 2.10
C VAL A 139 -11.34 10.51 0.61
N ASP A 140 -12.21 11.45 0.28
CA ASP A 140 -12.49 11.83 -1.11
C ASP A 140 -11.34 12.62 -1.74
N GLU A 141 -11.16 12.46 -3.05
CA GLU A 141 -10.13 13.15 -3.85
C GLU A 141 -10.27 14.66 -3.86
N ALA A 142 -11.46 15.22 -3.62
CA ALA A 142 -11.69 16.66 -3.58
C ALA A 142 -10.84 17.37 -2.49
N GLY A 143 -10.37 16.65 -1.49
CA GLY A 143 -9.45 17.16 -0.46
C GLY A 143 -7.96 16.98 -0.79
N MET A 144 -7.62 16.43 -1.96
CA MET A 144 -6.26 16.09 -2.36
C MET A 144 -5.69 17.15 -3.30
N ASN A 145 -4.41 17.48 -3.11
CA ASN A 145 -3.67 18.29 -4.07
C ASN A 145 -3.08 17.41 -5.19
N ASP A 146 -2.47 18.03 -6.21
CA ASP A 146 -1.90 17.32 -7.36
C ASP A 146 -0.84 16.29 -6.94
N ALA A 147 -0.03 16.57 -5.92
CA ALA A 147 0.98 15.65 -5.42
C ALA A 147 0.36 14.41 -4.76
N ALA A 148 -0.74 14.58 -4.01
CA ALA A 148 -1.49 13.48 -3.43
C ALA A 148 -2.19 12.65 -4.52
N LEU A 149 -2.77 13.29 -5.54
CA LEU A 149 -3.43 12.59 -6.66
C LEU A 149 -2.43 11.80 -7.52
N ARG A 150 -1.23 12.33 -7.73
CA ARG A 150 -0.14 11.59 -8.42
C ARG A 150 0.21 10.27 -7.74
N SER A 151 -0.02 10.15 -6.44
CA SER A 151 0.25 8.92 -5.69
C SER A 151 -0.53 7.70 -6.19
N PHE A 152 -1.61 7.91 -6.94
CA PHE A 152 -2.48 6.86 -7.48
C PHE A 152 -2.21 6.53 -8.95
N VAL A 153 -1.09 7.02 -9.49
CA VAL A 153 -0.63 6.61 -10.81
C VAL A 153 0.08 5.29 -10.69
N ASP A 154 -0.55 4.24 -11.20
CA ASP A 154 0.02 2.90 -11.28
C ASP A 154 0.91 2.77 -12.51
N LEU A 155 1.96 1.97 -12.41
CA LEU A 155 2.83 1.62 -13.54
C LEU A 155 2.58 0.16 -13.92
N ASP A 156 1.44 -0.09 -14.56
CA ASP A 156 0.97 -1.45 -14.89
C ASP A 156 1.60 -2.00 -16.17
N THR A 157 1.99 -1.12 -17.10
CA THR A 157 2.50 -1.52 -18.40
C THR A 157 3.94 -1.02 -18.65
N PRO A 158 4.70 -1.71 -19.52
CA PRO A 158 6.02 -1.23 -19.96
C PRO A 158 5.97 0.18 -20.59
N GLU A 159 4.84 0.53 -21.21
CA GLU A 159 4.59 1.83 -21.83
C GLU A 159 4.42 2.93 -20.79
N ASP A 160 3.63 2.69 -19.72
CA ASP A 160 3.48 3.61 -18.59
C ASP A 160 4.83 3.89 -17.95
N TYR A 161 5.59 2.84 -17.79
CA TYR A 161 6.93 2.86 -17.30
C TYR A 161 7.88 3.72 -18.14
N ALA A 162 7.92 3.47 -19.47
CA ALA A 162 8.76 4.24 -20.38
C ALA A 162 8.37 5.72 -20.40
N ALA A 163 7.07 6.02 -20.29
CA ALA A 163 6.57 7.40 -20.19
C ALA A 163 7.00 8.07 -18.89
N ALA A 164 6.99 7.35 -17.77
CA ALA A 164 7.42 7.83 -16.46
C ALA A 164 8.91 8.20 -16.44
N VAL A 165 9.77 7.34 -16.99
CA VAL A 165 11.22 7.60 -17.15
C VAL A 165 11.45 8.83 -18.04
N LYS A 166 10.80 8.89 -19.22
CA LYS A 166 10.97 9.99 -20.18
C LYS A 166 10.55 11.35 -19.62
N ASN A 167 9.58 11.37 -18.71
CA ASN A 167 9.07 12.60 -18.09
C ASN A 167 9.85 13.03 -16.85
N GLY A 168 10.98 12.37 -16.51
CA GLY A 168 11.81 12.70 -15.34
C GLY A 168 11.07 12.56 -14.02
N LEU A 169 10.04 11.70 -13.96
CA LEU A 169 9.17 11.55 -12.79
C LEU A 169 9.89 10.90 -11.59
N PHE A 170 11.14 10.47 -11.77
CA PHE A 170 12.00 9.85 -10.76
C PHE A 170 13.23 10.70 -10.38
N GLU A 171 13.38 11.89 -10.95
CA GLU A 171 14.37 12.86 -10.48
C GLU A 171 13.85 13.50 -9.18
N LEU A 172 14.36 13.02 -8.05
CA LEU A 172 14.21 13.59 -6.71
C LEU A 172 15.43 14.44 -6.37
#